data_2473998417170f81fac8aed2dfedca44
#
_entry.id   2473998417170f81fac8aed2dfedca44
#
_cell.length_a   1.000
_cell.length_b   1.000
_cell.length_c   1.000
_cell.angle_alpha   90.00
_cell.angle_beta   90.00
_cell.angle_gamma   90.00
#
_symmetry.space_group_name_H-M   'P 1'
#
loop_
_entity.id
_entity.type
_entity.pdbx_description
1 polymer ?
#
loop_
_entity_poly.entity_id
_entity_poly.type
_entity_poly.pdbx_seq_one_letter_code
_entity_poly.pdbx_strand_id
1 'polypeptide(L)'
;MLAITRIRSAAPPSAVVAGLIAVMVGVTSSAALVFTAAKAAGADSREISSWMLALGVGLACTCIGLSLRYRAPVVTAWSTPGAALLTTGLSGVSMAQAVGAFVFSGLLILLSGVTGWFSRAMSRIPVPLAAALLAGVLLRFGTGLFSTMHGSFGVAFPMFVLYLLGRRLLPRYAVLLALAAGVVATAFTGGWQLGKVRFALATPVFVAPEFDWKVLVSVGAPLFVVTMASQNLPGVAVIRSAGYDVPVSPLMTWTGAVNAVLAPFGAFGLNLAAITAAICTGEEAHPDRDRRYLAAVWAGVFYLCVGLLGATVASLLTAMPHALVLAIAGIGLLATIESSLSTALADKSSQEAAVVTFLATASGVTLLGIGSAFWGLLAGLITSVIASLGRAGRETPAPPPAPEPSPRELRLP
;
A
#
# COMPACT_ATOMS: atom_id res chain seq x y z
N MET A 1 6.24 38.10 -20.80
CA MET A 1 4.98 37.43 -21.18
C MET A 1 5.21 35.94 -21.57
N LEU A 2 6.19 35.62 -22.40
CA LEU A 2 6.50 34.22 -22.83
C LEU A 2 6.86 33.24 -21.69
N ALA A 3 7.54 33.70 -20.62
CA ALA A 3 7.88 32.86 -19.46
C ALA A 3 6.63 32.49 -18.63
N ILE A 4 5.71 33.44 -18.43
CA ILE A 4 4.45 33.22 -17.70
C ILE A 4 3.53 32.26 -18.47
N THR A 5 3.52 32.33 -19.80
CA THR A 5 2.73 31.43 -20.64
C THR A 5 3.32 29.99 -20.63
N ARG A 6 4.64 29.85 -20.61
CA ARG A 6 5.30 28.54 -20.43
C ARG A 6 5.07 27.94 -19.06
N ILE A 7 5.09 28.73 -17.99
CA ILE A 7 4.78 28.25 -16.64
C ILE A 7 3.31 27.84 -16.55
N ARG A 8 2.37 28.61 -17.12
CA ARG A 8 0.95 28.22 -17.20
C ARG A 8 0.71 26.94 -18.02
N SER A 9 1.53 26.65 -19.03
CA SER A 9 1.42 25.42 -19.81
C SER A 9 2.00 24.20 -19.09
N ALA A 10 2.98 24.41 -18.18
CA ALA A 10 3.62 23.34 -17.38
C ALA A 10 2.91 23.07 -16.05
N ALA A 11 2.10 24.00 -15.56
CA ALA A 11 1.40 23.89 -14.28
C ALA A 11 -0.10 24.24 -14.43
N PRO A 12 -0.90 23.44 -15.14
CA PRO A 12 -2.34 23.65 -15.17
C PRO A 12 -2.89 23.50 -13.75
N PRO A 13 -3.71 24.46 -13.26
CA PRO A 13 -4.19 24.45 -11.87
C PRO A 13 -4.89 23.16 -11.46
N SER A 14 -5.64 22.55 -12.37
CA SER A 14 -6.32 21.26 -12.13
C SER A 14 -5.32 20.12 -11.84
N ALA A 15 -4.21 20.04 -12.58
CA ALA A 15 -3.19 19.03 -12.34
C ALA A 15 -2.44 19.25 -11.03
N VAL A 16 -2.16 20.52 -10.66
CA VAL A 16 -1.57 20.88 -9.36
C VAL A 16 -2.49 20.44 -8.23
N VAL A 17 -3.78 20.79 -8.30
CA VAL A 17 -4.77 20.44 -7.29
C VAL A 17 -4.95 18.92 -7.20
N ALA A 18 -5.05 18.21 -8.32
CA ALA A 18 -5.16 16.75 -8.34
C ALA A 18 -3.93 16.07 -7.69
N GLY A 19 -2.72 16.55 -8.01
CA GLY A 19 -1.48 16.08 -7.38
C GLY A 19 -1.46 16.33 -5.88
N LEU A 20 -1.89 17.51 -5.43
CA LEU A 20 -2.01 17.83 -4.00
C LEU A 20 -3.01 16.93 -3.29
N ILE A 21 -4.21 16.75 -3.85
CA ILE A 21 -5.25 15.89 -3.28
C ILE A 21 -4.74 14.45 -3.19
N ALA A 22 -4.09 13.94 -4.23
CA ALA A 22 -3.52 12.60 -4.23
C ALA A 22 -2.53 12.41 -3.07
N VAL A 23 -1.61 13.35 -2.86
CA VAL A 23 -0.63 13.30 -1.76
C VAL A 23 -1.31 13.45 -0.40
N MET A 24 -2.26 14.38 -0.26
CA MET A 24 -3.01 14.56 1.00
C MET A 24 -3.74 13.27 1.38
N VAL A 25 -4.45 12.63 0.44
CA VAL A 25 -5.14 11.35 0.69
C VAL A 25 -4.14 10.26 1.07
N GLY A 26 -3.03 10.12 0.35
CA GLY A 26 -2.00 9.11 0.64
C GLY A 26 -1.34 9.31 2.00
N VAL A 27 -0.92 10.53 2.32
CA VAL A 27 -0.21 10.85 3.57
C VAL A 27 -1.14 10.72 4.78
N THR A 28 -2.33 11.33 4.73
CA THR A 28 -3.25 11.32 5.89
C THR A 28 -3.75 9.92 6.22
N SER A 29 -3.91 9.05 5.22
CA SER A 29 -4.36 7.67 5.45
C SER A 29 -3.29 6.74 6.03
N SER A 30 -1.99 7.04 5.87
CA SER A 30 -0.95 6.05 6.16
C SER A 30 0.33 6.57 6.83
N ALA A 31 0.53 7.89 6.97
CA ALA A 31 1.72 8.42 7.64
C ALA A 31 1.85 7.92 9.10
N ALA A 32 0.73 7.80 9.81
CA ALA A 32 0.70 7.24 11.15
C ALA A 32 1.25 5.79 11.22
N LEU A 33 1.01 4.99 10.17
CA LEU A 33 1.52 3.62 10.07
C LEU A 33 3.03 3.61 9.83
N VAL A 34 3.53 4.48 8.96
CA VAL A 34 4.99 4.63 8.73
C VAL A 34 5.69 5.00 10.03
N PHE A 35 5.12 5.96 10.77
CA PHE A 35 5.62 6.37 12.07
C PHE A 35 5.61 5.21 13.10
N THR A 36 4.53 4.45 13.15
CA THR A 36 4.40 3.30 14.05
C THR A 36 5.38 2.18 13.69
N ALA A 37 5.58 1.92 12.38
CA ALA A 37 6.55 0.96 11.88
C ALA A 37 7.99 1.37 12.26
N ALA A 38 8.35 2.63 12.08
CA ALA A 38 9.66 3.14 12.47
C ALA A 38 9.91 3.00 13.99
N LYS A 39 8.91 3.31 14.80
CA LYS A 39 8.98 3.09 16.26
C LYS A 39 9.12 1.62 16.64
N ALA A 40 8.46 0.71 15.93
CA ALA A 40 8.58 -0.73 16.16
C ALA A 40 10.01 -1.24 15.91
N ALA A 41 10.75 -0.61 14.98
CA ALA A 41 12.18 -0.85 14.74
C ALA A 41 13.09 -0.16 15.77
N GLY A 42 12.55 0.55 16.76
CA GLY A 42 13.33 1.30 17.76
C GLY A 42 13.82 2.66 17.27
N ALA A 43 13.30 3.20 16.16
CA ALA A 43 13.73 4.46 15.59
C ALA A 43 13.54 5.64 16.54
N ASP A 44 14.57 6.48 16.65
CA ASP A 44 14.49 7.78 17.30
C ASP A 44 13.79 8.83 16.41
N SER A 45 13.62 10.04 16.93
CA SER A 45 12.94 11.10 16.19
C SER A 45 13.71 11.54 14.93
N ARG A 46 15.03 11.39 14.89
CA ARG A 46 15.86 11.75 13.74
C ARG A 46 15.76 10.67 12.66
N GLU A 47 15.77 9.42 13.05
CA GLU A 47 15.60 8.27 12.14
C GLU A 47 14.21 8.25 11.53
N ILE A 48 13.16 8.52 12.32
CA ILE A 48 11.78 8.66 11.80
C ILE A 48 11.69 9.79 10.76
N SER A 49 12.33 10.92 11.04
CA SER A 49 12.41 12.03 10.12
C SER A 49 13.16 11.65 8.83
N SER A 50 14.24 10.88 8.95
CA SER A 50 14.99 10.33 7.82
C SER A 50 14.14 9.37 6.97
N TRP A 51 13.34 8.50 7.58
CA TRP A 51 12.40 7.64 6.87
C TRP A 51 11.42 8.45 6.00
N MET A 52 10.82 9.49 6.59
CA MET A 52 9.91 10.36 5.86
C MET A 52 10.60 11.08 4.69
N LEU A 53 11.85 11.54 4.90
CA LEU A 53 12.65 12.16 3.86
C LEU A 53 12.97 11.18 2.74
N ALA A 54 13.47 9.98 3.08
CA ALA A 54 13.82 8.96 2.10
C ALA A 54 12.63 8.51 1.26
N LEU A 55 11.47 8.31 1.91
CA LEU A 55 10.22 8.02 1.22
C LEU A 55 9.80 9.18 0.30
N GLY A 56 9.81 10.43 0.81
CA GLY A 56 9.44 11.60 0.02
C GLY A 56 10.34 11.81 -1.19
N VAL A 57 11.66 11.66 -1.04
CA VAL A 57 12.63 11.73 -2.14
C VAL A 57 12.41 10.58 -3.13
N GLY A 58 12.22 9.36 -2.64
CA GLY A 58 12.00 8.18 -3.49
C GLY A 58 10.72 8.31 -4.33
N LEU A 59 9.64 8.78 -3.72
CA LEU A 59 8.38 9.05 -4.41
C LEU A 59 8.48 10.20 -5.40
N ALA A 60 9.21 11.26 -5.05
CA ALA A 60 9.48 12.36 -5.98
C ALA A 60 10.23 11.87 -7.21
N CYS A 61 11.34 11.15 -7.01
CA CYS A 61 12.15 10.61 -8.11
C CYS A 61 11.33 9.68 -9.03
N THR A 62 10.51 8.80 -8.45
CA THR A 62 9.74 7.82 -9.22
C THR A 62 8.51 8.45 -9.87
N CYS A 63 7.70 9.26 -9.18
CA CYS A 63 6.56 9.96 -9.75
C CYS A 63 6.99 10.91 -10.89
N ILE A 64 7.96 11.79 -10.63
CA ILE A 64 8.42 12.77 -11.61
C ILE A 64 9.12 12.06 -12.78
N GLY A 65 10.11 11.21 -12.47
CA GLY A 65 10.93 10.56 -13.48
C GLY A 65 10.13 9.67 -14.43
N LEU A 66 9.28 8.79 -13.88
CA LEU A 66 8.48 7.88 -14.68
C LEU A 66 7.38 8.61 -15.46
N SER A 67 6.71 9.59 -14.83
CA SER A 67 5.64 10.34 -15.50
C SER A 67 6.17 11.19 -16.66
N LEU A 68 7.32 11.84 -16.51
CA LEU A 68 7.97 12.59 -17.58
C LEU A 68 8.48 11.66 -18.70
N ARG A 69 9.03 10.51 -18.35
CA ARG A 69 9.60 9.54 -19.31
C ARG A 69 8.54 8.92 -20.20
N TYR A 70 7.39 8.56 -19.62
CA TYR A 70 6.33 7.84 -20.34
C TYR A 70 5.15 8.71 -20.75
N ARG A 71 5.13 9.98 -20.35
CA ARG A 71 3.99 10.90 -20.54
C ARG A 71 2.66 10.29 -20.08
N ALA A 72 2.72 9.49 -19.03
CA ALA A 72 1.61 8.83 -18.38
C ALA A 72 1.58 9.19 -16.88
N PRO A 73 0.41 9.30 -16.24
CA PRO A 73 0.31 9.64 -14.81
C PRO A 73 0.72 8.45 -13.95
N VAL A 74 2.03 8.19 -13.85
CA VAL A 74 2.61 7.14 -13.03
C VAL A 74 2.77 7.67 -11.61
N VAL A 75 1.81 7.39 -10.76
CA VAL A 75 1.88 7.75 -9.33
C VAL A 75 2.47 6.59 -8.55
N THR A 76 3.47 6.88 -7.76
CA THR A 76 4.05 5.95 -6.79
C THR A 76 3.70 6.37 -5.37
N ALA A 77 3.71 5.42 -4.45
CA ALA A 77 3.48 5.63 -3.03
C ALA A 77 4.35 4.68 -2.22
N TRP A 78 4.44 4.87 -0.90
CA TRP A 78 4.93 3.82 -0.02
C TRP A 78 3.87 2.75 0.20
N SER A 79 4.29 1.53 0.48
CA SER A 79 3.39 0.42 0.76
C SER A 79 2.69 0.61 2.11
N THR A 80 1.46 1.09 2.11
CA THR A 80 0.63 1.16 3.33
C THR A 80 0.46 -0.21 3.99
N PRO A 81 0.14 -1.29 3.24
CA PRO A 81 0.12 -2.64 3.78
C PRO A 81 1.49 -3.11 4.27
N GLY A 82 2.56 -2.72 3.56
CA GLY A 82 3.93 -2.95 4.01
C GLY A 82 4.23 -2.26 5.32
N ALA A 83 3.85 -0.98 5.49
CA ALA A 83 3.99 -0.26 6.75
C ALA A 83 3.25 -0.99 7.89
N ALA A 84 2.02 -1.45 7.64
CA ALA A 84 1.26 -2.22 8.60
C ALA A 84 1.95 -3.53 9.01
N LEU A 85 2.48 -4.28 8.04
CA LEU A 85 3.29 -5.48 8.28
C LEU A 85 4.52 -5.16 9.16
N LEU A 86 5.21 -4.07 8.87
CA LEU A 86 6.41 -3.66 9.60
C LEU A 86 6.12 -3.31 11.07
N THR A 87 4.94 -2.78 11.40
CA THR A 87 4.58 -2.47 12.80
C THR A 87 4.61 -3.68 13.72
N THR A 88 4.41 -4.86 13.19
CA THR A 88 4.44 -6.12 13.95
C THR A 88 5.70 -6.92 13.67
N GLY A 89 6.17 -6.91 12.43
CA GLY A 89 7.33 -7.69 11.99
C GLY A 89 8.66 -7.18 12.51
N LEU A 90 8.75 -5.88 12.87
CA LEU A 90 9.98 -5.27 13.39
C LEU A 90 10.10 -5.30 14.91
N SER A 91 9.15 -5.89 15.64
CA SER A 91 9.28 -6.03 17.09
C SER A 91 10.46 -6.94 17.45
N GLY A 92 11.46 -6.39 18.15
CA GLY A 92 12.68 -7.10 18.52
C GLY A 92 13.74 -7.21 17.41
N VAL A 93 13.51 -6.55 16.26
CA VAL A 93 14.46 -6.44 15.15
C VAL A 93 15.25 -5.14 15.30
N SER A 94 16.57 -5.18 15.11
CA SER A 94 17.38 -3.98 15.12
C SER A 94 17.12 -3.09 13.89
N MET A 95 17.40 -1.78 13.98
CA MET A 95 17.27 -0.87 12.86
C MET A 95 18.13 -1.31 11.66
N ALA A 96 19.34 -1.79 11.89
CA ALA A 96 20.23 -2.29 10.84
C ALA A 96 19.65 -3.51 10.10
N GLN A 97 19.05 -4.44 10.84
CA GLN A 97 18.36 -5.60 10.27
C GLN A 97 17.09 -5.21 9.51
N ALA A 98 16.33 -4.23 10.01
CA ALA A 98 15.17 -3.69 9.30
C ALA A 98 15.59 -3.08 7.97
N VAL A 99 16.66 -2.28 7.94
CA VAL A 99 17.24 -1.73 6.72
C VAL A 99 17.69 -2.85 5.77
N GLY A 100 18.33 -3.91 6.28
CA GLY A 100 18.69 -5.08 5.50
C GLY A 100 17.48 -5.72 4.80
N ALA A 101 16.34 -5.85 5.51
CA ALA A 101 15.09 -6.35 4.94
C ALA A 101 14.50 -5.41 3.87
N PHE A 102 14.64 -4.08 4.05
CA PHE A 102 14.16 -3.10 3.07
C PHE A 102 15.01 -3.12 1.80
N VAL A 103 16.34 -3.21 1.93
CA VAL A 103 17.24 -3.42 0.78
C VAL A 103 16.87 -4.71 0.05
N PHE A 104 16.73 -5.81 0.78
CA PHE A 104 16.38 -7.12 0.21
C PHE A 104 15.05 -7.07 -0.56
N SER A 105 14.00 -6.52 0.05
CA SER A 105 12.70 -6.34 -0.62
C SER A 105 12.83 -5.47 -1.88
N GLY A 106 13.57 -4.36 -1.80
CA GLY A 106 13.84 -3.48 -2.95
C GLY A 106 14.58 -4.19 -4.08
N LEU A 107 15.57 -5.02 -3.75
CA LEU A 107 16.31 -5.84 -4.72
C LEU A 107 15.42 -6.91 -5.36
N LEU A 108 14.51 -7.53 -4.62
CA LEU A 108 13.53 -8.46 -5.19
C LEU A 108 12.59 -7.77 -6.17
N ILE A 109 12.12 -6.54 -5.87
CA ILE A 109 11.32 -5.74 -6.79
C ILE A 109 12.14 -5.38 -8.04
N LEU A 110 13.38 -4.93 -7.87
CA LEU A 110 14.31 -4.63 -8.95
C LEU A 110 14.53 -5.84 -9.86
N LEU A 111 14.87 -6.98 -9.29
CA LEU A 111 15.09 -8.22 -10.03
C LEU A 111 13.83 -8.67 -10.77
N SER A 112 12.66 -8.54 -10.15
CA SER A 112 11.38 -8.86 -10.80
C SER A 112 11.10 -7.97 -12.02
N GLY A 113 11.54 -6.70 -11.97
CA GLY A 113 11.47 -5.77 -13.09
C GLY A 113 12.45 -6.11 -14.19
N VAL A 114 13.75 -6.27 -13.88
CA VAL A 114 14.81 -6.54 -14.86
C VAL A 114 14.59 -7.88 -15.59
N THR A 115 14.19 -8.91 -14.86
CA THR A 115 13.99 -10.26 -15.43
C THR A 115 12.64 -10.43 -16.13
N GLY A 116 11.73 -9.47 -16.00
CA GLY A 116 10.33 -9.62 -16.42
C GLY A 116 9.60 -10.76 -15.72
N TRP A 117 10.18 -11.28 -14.62
CA TRP A 117 9.63 -12.40 -13.85
C TRP A 117 8.32 -12.03 -13.16
N PHE A 118 8.08 -10.75 -12.91
CA PHE A 118 6.86 -10.26 -12.27
C PHE A 118 5.59 -10.77 -12.95
N SER A 119 5.52 -10.66 -14.28
CA SER A 119 4.35 -11.12 -15.03
C SER A 119 4.18 -12.65 -14.96
N ARG A 120 5.29 -13.40 -14.84
CA ARG A 120 5.29 -14.86 -14.73
C ARG A 120 5.07 -15.38 -13.30
N ALA A 121 5.63 -14.69 -12.29
CA ALA A 121 5.50 -15.10 -10.89
C ALA A 121 4.16 -14.72 -10.30
N MET A 122 3.61 -13.56 -10.67
CA MET A 122 2.26 -13.18 -10.24
C MET A 122 1.18 -14.16 -10.68
N SER A 123 1.41 -14.88 -11.79
CA SER A 123 0.50 -15.97 -12.20
C SER A 123 0.62 -17.23 -11.34
N ARG A 124 1.64 -17.35 -10.50
CA ARG A 124 1.88 -18.54 -9.64
C ARG A 124 1.47 -18.35 -8.18
N ILE A 125 1.49 -17.11 -7.66
CA ILE A 125 0.93 -16.83 -6.33
C ILE A 125 -0.56 -16.57 -6.53
N PRO A 126 -1.44 -17.41 -5.98
CA PRO A 126 -2.88 -17.17 -6.09
C PRO A 126 -3.23 -15.81 -5.48
N VAL A 127 -3.84 -14.95 -6.28
CA VAL A 127 -4.28 -13.61 -5.84
C VAL A 127 -5.11 -13.67 -4.55
N PRO A 128 -6.02 -14.67 -4.36
CA PRO A 128 -6.76 -14.81 -3.12
C PRO A 128 -5.88 -15.00 -1.86
N LEU A 129 -4.78 -15.74 -1.96
CA LEU A 129 -3.89 -15.96 -0.82
C LEU A 129 -3.12 -14.67 -0.43
N ALA A 130 -2.65 -13.93 -1.44
CA ALA A 130 -1.99 -12.65 -1.19
C ALA A 130 -2.96 -11.62 -0.59
N ALA A 131 -4.21 -11.60 -1.05
CA ALA A 131 -5.26 -10.76 -0.50
C ALA A 131 -5.64 -11.19 0.95
N ALA A 132 -5.71 -12.49 1.21
CA ALA A 132 -5.96 -13.04 2.55
C ALA A 132 -4.83 -12.70 3.53
N LEU A 133 -3.57 -12.82 3.10
CA LEU A 133 -2.40 -12.38 3.86
C LEU A 133 -2.52 -10.92 4.25
N LEU A 134 -2.84 -10.06 3.28
CA LEU A 134 -3.02 -8.64 3.53
C LEU A 134 -4.15 -8.37 4.53
N ALA A 135 -5.32 -8.97 4.32
CA ALA A 135 -6.46 -8.82 5.24
C ALA A 135 -6.08 -9.25 6.67
N GLY A 136 -5.34 -10.35 6.83
CA GLY A 136 -4.86 -10.83 8.13
C GLY A 136 -3.91 -9.85 8.83
N VAL A 137 -2.96 -9.25 8.09
CA VAL A 137 -2.06 -8.22 8.64
C VAL A 137 -2.84 -6.99 9.07
N LEU A 138 -3.82 -6.56 8.28
CA LEU A 138 -4.57 -5.33 8.50
C LEU A 138 -5.65 -5.47 9.59
N LEU A 139 -6.07 -6.69 9.95
CA LEU A 139 -7.14 -6.94 10.91
C LEU A 139 -6.93 -6.20 12.24
N ARG A 140 -5.69 -6.17 12.75
CA ARG A 140 -5.35 -5.50 14.01
C ARG A 140 -5.66 -4.00 14.00
N PHE A 141 -5.49 -3.34 12.87
CA PHE A 141 -5.80 -1.90 12.74
C PHE A 141 -7.30 -1.67 12.68
N GLY A 142 -8.03 -2.53 11.93
CA GLY A 142 -9.48 -2.47 11.87
C GLY A 142 -10.11 -2.70 13.24
N THR A 143 -9.70 -3.75 13.96
CA THR A 143 -10.18 -4.02 15.34
C THR A 143 -9.70 -2.95 16.32
N GLY A 144 -8.48 -2.41 16.13
CA GLY A 144 -7.91 -1.33 16.93
C GLY A 144 -8.76 -0.05 16.92
N LEU A 145 -9.38 0.29 15.79
CA LEU A 145 -10.32 1.40 15.70
C LEU A 145 -11.48 1.24 16.70
N PHE A 146 -12.11 0.07 16.69
CA PHE A 146 -13.26 -0.20 17.58
C PHE A 146 -12.83 -0.35 19.04
N SER A 147 -11.66 -0.94 19.30
CA SER A 147 -11.09 -0.99 20.65
C SER A 147 -10.80 0.41 21.22
N THR A 148 -10.37 1.35 20.36
CA THR A 148 -10.14 2.74 20.75
C THR A 148 -11.43 3.44 21.16
N MET A 149 -12.59 3.05 20.61
CA MET A 149 -13.89 3.59 21.01
C MET A 149 -14.21 3.32 22.49
N HIS A 150 -13.74 2.22 23.06
CA HIS A 150 -13.97 1.89 24.46
C HIS A 150 -13.37 2.94 25.43
N GLY A 151 -12.16 3.42 25.12
CA GLY A 151 -11.47 4.41 25.98
C GLY A 151 -11.59 5.86 25.51
N SER A 152 -11.96 6.09 24.25
CA SER A 152 -11.97 7.42 23.62
C SER A 152 -13.13 7.57 22.65
N PHE A 153 -14.36 7.22 23.12
CA PHE A 153 -15.57 7.23 22.28
C PHE A 153 -15.81 8.59 21.63
N GLY A 154 -15.65 9.69 22.37
CA GLY A 154 -15.85 11.05 21.88
C GLY A 154 -14.92 11.46 20.74
N VAL A 155 -13.82 10.74 20.51
CA VAL A 155 -12.90 10.97 19.40
C VAL A 155 -13.14 9.96 18.28
N ALA A 156 -13.06 8.67 18.58
CA ALA A 156 -13.07 7.63 17.55
C ALA A 156 -14.43 7.46 16.87
N PHE A 157 -15.53 7.63 17.59
CA PHE A 157 -16.89 7.47 17.04
C PHE A 157 -17.27 8.58 16.04
N PRO A 158 -17.09 9.89 16.31
CA PRO A 158 -17.33 10.93 15.33
C PRO A 158 -16.46 10.77 14.08
N MET A 159 -15.19 10.36 14.23
CA MET A 159 -14.30 10.06 13.10
C MET A 159 -14.87 8.95 12.22
N PHE A 160 -15.33 7.87 12.83
CA PHE A 160 -15.91 6.72 12.12
C PHE A 160 -17.19 7.10 11.39
N VAL A 161 -18.11 7.82 12.04
CA VAL A 161 -19.37 8.26 11.42
C VAL A 161 -19.11 9.21 10.23
N LEU A 162 -18.22 10.20 10.42
CA LEU A 162 -17.87 11.13 9.32
C LEU A 162 -17.12 10.44 8.19
N TYR A 163 -16.34 9.40 8.47
CA TYR A 163 -15.76 8.54 7.44
C TYR A 163 -16.84 7.83 6.61
N LEU A 164 -17.83 7.20 7.26
CA LEU A 164 -18.91 6.50 6.55
C LEU A 164 -19.76 7.45 5.70
N LEU A 165 -20.12 8.60 6.26
CA LEU A 165 -20.83 9.66 5.52
C LEU A 165 -19.98 10.18 4.35
N GLY A 166 -18.69 10.42 4.62
CA GLY A 166 -17.75 10.85 3.60
C GLY A 166 -17.60 9.83 2.46
N ARG A 167 -17.50 8.53 2.78
CA ARG A 167 -17.49 7.47 1.75
C ARG A 167 -18.72 7.49 0.84
N ARG A 168 -19.86 7.86 1.38
CA ARG A 168 -21.12 7.92 0.62
C ARG A 168 -21.28 9.20 -0.18
N LEU A 169 -20.92 10.34 0.39
CA LEU A 169 -21.18 11.67 -0.18
C LEU A 169 -19.99 12.25 -0.93
N LEU A 170 -18.78 12.06 -0.38
CA LEU A 170 -17.52 12.66 -0.85
C LEU A 170 -16.38 11.63 -0.75
N PRO A 171 -16.39 10.53 -1.53
CA PRO A 171 -15.47 9.40 -1.34
C PRO A 171 -13.99 9.78 -1.29
N ARG A 172 -13.57 10.78 -2.08
CA ARG A 172 -12.18 11.27 -2.13
C ARG A 172 -11.71 11.92 -0.83
N TYR A 173 -12.63 12.50 -0.08
CA TYR A 173 -12.34 13.26 1.14
C TYR A 173 -12.69 12.50 2.42
N ALA A 174 -13.16 11.24 2.33
CA ALA A 174 -13.67 10.50 3.48
C ALA A 174 -12.67 10.42 4.64
N VAL A 175 -11.40 10.11 4.35
CA VAL A 175 -10.32 10.04 5.37
C VAL A 175 -9.98 11.42 5.91
N LEU A 176 -9.97 12.44 5.04
CA LEU A 176 -9.73 13.84 5.47
C LEU A 176 -10.83 14.35 6.38
N LEU A 177 -12.10 14.05 6.07
CA LEU A 177 -13.25 14.39 6.91
C LEU A 177 -13.18 13.69 8.27
N ALA A 178 -12.79 12.41 8.29
CA ALA A 178 -12.57 11.69 9.54
C ALA A 178 -11.44 12.32 10.38
N LEU A 179 -10.33 12.69 9.73
CA LEU A 179 -9.22 13.37 10.42
C LEU A 179 -9.68 14.72 10.97
N ALA A 180 -10.40 15.54 10.18
CA ALA A 180 -10.92 16.81 10.62
C ALA A 180 -11.86 16.65 11.83
N ALA A 181 -12.76 15.64 11.79
CA ALA A 181 -13.61 15.32 12.93
C ALA A 181 -12.81 14.96 14.18
N GLY A 182 -11.76 14.16 14.02
CA GLY A 182 -10.88 13.77 15.11
C GLY A 182 -10.11 14.96 15.70
N VAL A 183 -9.60 15.86 14.86
CA VAL A 183 -8.93 17.10 15.30
C VAL A 183 -9.90 17.98 16.08
N VAL A 184 -11.11 18.18 15.56
CA VAL A 184 -12.15 18.96 16.29
C VAL A 184 -12.52 18.29 17.61
N ALA A 185 -12.79 16.99 17.60
CA ALA A 185 -13.15 16.25 18.83
C ALA A 185 -12.04 16.32 19.89
N THR A 186 -10.78 16.18 19.47
CA THR A 186 -9.64 16.27 20.39
C THR A 186 -9.35 17.69 20.87
N ALA A 187 -9.77 18.72 20.13
CA ALA A 187 -9.71 20.11 20.62
C ALA A 187 -10.61 20.33 21.84
N PHE A 188 -11.75 19.63 21.91
CA PHE A 188 -12.66 19.68 23.06
C PHE A 188 -12.28 18.74 24.21
N THR A 189 -11.71 17.57 23.88
CA THR A 189 -11.34 16.54 24.89
C THR A 189 -9.93 16.75 25.45
N GLY A 190 -9.11 17.56 24.78
CA GLY A 190 -7.72 17.81 25.17
C GLY A 190 -6.77 16.70 24.70
N GLY A 191 -5.56 16.73 25.25
CA GLY A 191 -4.53 15.70 24.96
C GLY A 191 -3.51 16.13 23.90
N TRP A 192 -3.67 17.29 23.28
CA TRP A 192 -2.67 17.86 22.37
C TRP A 192 -1.43 18.33 23.14
N GLN A 193 -0.26 17.96 22.62
CA GLN A 193 1.02 18.40 23.15
C GLN A 193 1.68 19.38 22.17
N LEU A 194 0.96 20.45 21.81
CA LEU A 194 1.37 21.42 20.80
C LEU A 194 2.76 22.03 21.06
N GLY A 195 3.17 22.15 22.32
CA GLY A 195 4.54 22.58 22.68
C GLY A 195 5.65 21.67 22.17
N LYS A 196 5.34 20.44 21.75
CA LYS A 196 6.28 19.50 21.13
C LYS A 196 6.40 19.65 19.62
N VAL A 197 5.49 20.38 18.98
CA VAL A 197 5.54 20.62 17.54
C VAL A 197 6.70 21.55 17.23
N ARG A 198 7.65 21.03 16.44
CA ARG A 198 8.80 21.83 15.98
C ARG A 198 8.79 21.88 14.46
N PHE A 199 8.89 23.07 13.92
CA PHE A 199 9.13 23.26 12.49
C PHE A 199 10.61 23.01 12.21
N ALA A 200 10.92 21.89 11.58
CA ALA A 200 12.27 21.53 11.24
C ALA A 200 12.31 20.73 9.94
N LEU A 201 13.37 20.92 9.17
CA LEU A 201 13.65 20.12 8.00
C LEU A 201 14.20 18.75 8.42
N ALA A 202 13.84 17.74 7.65
CA ALA A 202 14.36 16.41 7.82
C ALA A 202 15.85 16.34 7.41
N THR A 203 16.62 15.60 8.18
CA THR A 203 18.02 15.30 7.86
C THR A 203 18.17 13.80 7.61
N PRO A 204 18.89 13.39 6.55
CA PRO A 204 19.11 11.97 6.29
C PRO A 204 20.00 11.36 7.39
N VAL A 205 19.61 10.21 7.89
CA VAL A 205 20.38 9.37 8.81
C VAL A 205 20.69 8.07 8.10
N PHE A 206 21.95 7.81 7.88
CA PHE A 206 22.41 6.57 7.25
C PHE A 206 22.51 5.47 8.29
N VAL A 207 21.87 4.33 8.03
CA VAL A 207 21.98 3.10 8.81
C VAL A 207 22.55 2.01 7.91
N ALA A 208 23.70 1.43 8.28
CA ALA A 208 24.28 0.33 7.53
C ALA A 208 23.38 -0.90 7.58
N PRO A 209 23.06 -1.55 6.42
CA PRO A 209 22.24 -2.73 6.39
C PRO A 209 22.93 -3.93 7.03
N GLU A 210 22.22 -4.67 7.88
CA GLU A 210 22.60 -5.97 8.40
C GLU A 210 21.68 -7.04 7.83
N PHE A 211 22.23 -8.09 7.20
CA PHE A 211 21.46 -9.14 6.55
C PHE A 211 21.35 -10.36 7.46
N ASP A 212 20.30 -10.39 8.29
CA ASP A 212 19.90 -11.56 9.07
C ASP A 212 18.89 -12.38 8.27
N TRP A 213 19.18 -13.66 8.03
CA TRP A 213 18.33 -14.52 7.19
C TRP A 213 16.91 -14.68 7.74
N LYS A 214 16.74 -14.70 9.06
CA LYS A 214 15.41 -14.81 9.69
C LYS A 214 14.58 -13.56 9.40
N VAL A 215 15.19 -12.39 9.51
CA VAL A 215 14.54 -11.12 9.24
C VAL A 215 14.26 -10.96 7.74
N LEU A 216 15.17 -11.40 6.87
CA LEU A 216 14.94 -11.40 5.42
C LEU A 216 13.72 -12.25 5.04
N VAL A 217 13.56 -13.43 5.66
CA VAL A 217 12.44 -14.34 5.40
C VAL A 217 11.16 -13.89 6.10
N SER A 218 11.24 -13.40 7.35
CA SER A 218 10.06 -13.04 8.14
C SER A 218 9.50 -11.66 7.82
N VAL A 219 10.33 -10.73 7.35
CA VAL A 219 9.96 -9.35 7.07
C VAL A 219 10.18 -9.01 5.59
N GLY A 220 11.38 -9.20 5.07
CA GLY A 220 11.75 -8.78 3.72
C GLY A 220 10.95 -9.46 2.61
N ALA A 221 10.82 -10.79 2.65
CA ALA A 221 10.05 -11.54 1.66
C ALA A 221 8.53 -11.26 1.75
N PRO A 222 7.87 -11.25 2.92
CA PRO A 222 6.48 -10.83 3.03
C PRO A 222 6.25 -9.38 2.60
N LEU A 223 7.16 -8.46 2.92
CA LEU A 223 7.09 -7.07 2.46
C LEU A 223 7.09 -6.98 0.93
N PHE A 224 7.96 -7.74 0.26
CA PHE A 224 7.97 -7.87 -1.20
C PHE A 224 6.64 -8.41 -1.73
N VAL A 225 6.15 -9.54 -1.21
CA VAL A 225 4.91 -10.19 -1.68
C VAL A 225 3.71 -9.27 -1.50
N VAL A 226 3.55 -8.69 -0.32
CA VAL A 226 2.45 -7.76 -0.02
C VAL A 226 2.51 -6.53 -0.93
N THR A 227 3.70 -5.94 -1.08
CA THR A 227 3.88 -4.75 -1.94
C THR A 227 3.56 -5.06 -3.40
N MET A 228 4.01 -6.20 -3.92
CA MET A 228 3.77 -6.59 -5.31
C MET A 228 2.29 -6.92 -5.56
N ALA A 229 1.67 -7.72 -4.71
CA ALA A 229 0.32 -8.21 -4.93
C ALA A 229 -0.76 -7.16 -4.62
N SER A 230 -0.60 -6.38 -3.54
CA SER A 230 -1.63 -5.45 -3.08
C SER A 230 -1.47 -4.02 -3.56
N GLN A 231 -0.32 -3.66 -4.12
CA GLN A 231 -0.04 -2.30 -4.57
C GLN A 231 0.38 -2.26 -6.05
N ASN A 232 1.45 -2.95 -6.42
CA ASN A 232 1.94 -2.87 -7.79
C ASN A 232 0.94 -3.43 -8.82
N LEU A 233 0.30 -4.55 -8.52
CA LEU A 233 -0.70 -5.14 -9.42
C LEU A 233 -1.93 -4.24 -9.62
N PRO A 234 -2.61 -3.73 -8.57
CA PRO A 234 -3.68 -2.76 -8.73
C PRO A 234 -3.22 -1.44 -9.38
N GLY A 235 -2.01 -0.97 -9.07
CA GLY A 235 -1.44 0.23 -9.67
C GLY A 235 -1.28 0.10 -11.19
N VAL A 236 -0.77 -1.04 -11.66
CA VAL A 236 -0.72 -1.36 -13.11
C VAL A 236 -2.11 -1.41 -13.72
N ALA A 237 -3.07 -2.05 -13.02
CA ALA A 237 -4.45 -2.14 -13.50
C ALA A 237 -5.10 -0.76 -13.67
N VAL A 238 -4.90 0.17 -12.73
CA VAL A 238 -5.41 1.55 -12.82
C VAL A 238 -4.79 2.30 -14.01
N ILE A 239 -3.49 2.22 -14.21
CA ILE A 239 -2.82 2.86 -15.35
C ILE A 239 -3.38 2.33 -16.68
N ARG A 240 -3.56 1.01 -16.80
CA ARG A 240 -4.10 0.37 -18.01
C ARG A 240 -5.58 0.67 -18.22
N SER A 241 -6.41 0.63 -17.17
CA SER A 241 -7.84 0.97 -17.28
C SER A 241 -8.08 2.41 -17.70
N ALA A 242 -7.17 3.32 -17.34
CA ALA A 242 -7.16 4.69 -17.82
C ALA A 242 -6.62 4.80 -19.29
N GLY A 243 -6.29 3.67 -19.91
CA GLY A 243 -5.89 3.54 -21.32
C GLY A 243 -4.43 3.89 -21.60
N TYR A 244 -3.55 3.96 -20.58
CA TYR A 244 -2.11 4.16 -20.80
C TYR A 244 -1.40 2.82 -20.93
N ASP A 245 -0.67 2.64 -22.04
CA ASP A 245 0.18 1.47 -22.26
C ASP A 245 1.63 1.81 -21.84
N VAL A 246 1.93 1.54 -20.58
CA VAL A 246 3.26 1.77 -20.00
C VAL A 246 3.90 0.41 -19.70
N PRO A 247 5.16 0.18 -20.11
CA PRO A 247 5.85 -1.08 -19.88
C PRO A 247 6.09 -1.28 -18.37
N VAL A 248 5.57 -2.39 -17.83
CA VAL A 248 5.56 -2.67 -16.38
C VAL A 248 6.98 -2.95 -15.85
N SER A 249 7.80 -3.69 -16.60
CA SER A 249 9.16 -4.05 -16.19
C SER A 249 10.03 -2.84 -15.81
N PRO A 250 10.14 -1.78 -16.62
CA PRO A 250 10.84 -0.57 -16.20
C PRO A 250 10.27 0.12 -14.98
N LEU A 251 8.93 0.10 -14.79
CA LEU A 251 8.32 0.68 -13.60
C LEU A 251 8.81 -0.03 -12.34
N MET A 252 8.80 -1.37 -12.35
CA MET A 252 9.32 -2.20 -11.25
C MET A 252 10.82 -2.02 -11.05
N THR A 253 11.57 -1.98 -12.14
CA THR A 253 13.03 -1.76 -12.09
C THR A 253 13.37 -0.45 -11.39
N TRP A 254 12.72 0.65 -11.78
CA TRP A 254 12.97 1.97 -11.19
C TRP A 254 12.52 2.07 -9.74
N THR A 255 11.31 1.60 -9.41
CA THR A 255 10.82 1.64 -8.03
C THR A 255 11.67 0.77 -7.11
N GLY A 256 12.07 -0.42 -7.57
CA GLY A 256 12.96 -1.32 -6.82
C GLY A 256 14.36 -0.75 -6.63
N ALA A 257 14.96 -0.17 -7.67
CA ALA A 257 16.28 0.45 -7.60
C ALA A 257 16.29 1.64 -6.63
N VAL A 258 15.33 2.57 -6.76
CA VAL A 258 15.20 3.72 -5.87
C VAL A 258 14.96 3.26 -4.42
N ASN A 259 14.11 2.24 -4.21
CA ASN A 259 13.90 1.67 -2.90
C ASN A 259 15.19 1.11 -2.29
N ALA A 260 15.93 0.29 -3.03
CA ALA A 260 17.17 -0.31 -2.53
C ALA A 260 18.24 0.74 -2.18
N VAL A 261 18.38 1.79 -3.01
CA VAL A 261 19.34 2.88 -2.78
C VAL A 261 18.95 3.74 -1.58
N LEU A 262 17.66 3.99 -1.36
CA LEU A 262 17.19 4.85 -0.27
C LEU A 262 16.84 4.06 1.02
N ALA A 263 16.86 2.73 0.98
CA ALA A 263 16.61 1.88 2.15
C ALA A 263 17.56 2.15 3.33
N PRO A 264 18.88 2.44 3.15
CA PRO A 264 19.77 2.83 4.25
C PRO A 264 19.35 4.10 4.99
N PHE A 265 18.47 4.90 4.40
CA PHE A 265 17.89 6.10 5.00
C PHE A 265 16.44 5.88 5.49
N GLY A 266 15.94 4.64 5.36
CA GLY A 266 14.63 4.22 5.85
C GLY A 266 13.53 4.14 4.80
N ALA A 267 13.82 4.23 3.50
CA ALA A 267 12.82 3.97 2.47
C ALA A 267 12.47 2.47 2.43
N PHE A 268 11.18 2.17 2.35
CA PHE A 268 10.68 0.81 2.22
C PHE A 268 9.47 0.75 1.28
N GLY A 269 9.34 -0.35 0.57
CA GLY A 269 8.12 -0.70 -0.17
C GLY A 269 7.63 0.37 -1.13
N LEU A 270 8.52 1.06 -1.86
CA LEU A 270 8.12 1.97 -2.93
C LEU A 270 7.42 1.18 -4.03
N ASN A 271 6.23 1.61 -4.43
CA ASN A 271 5.36 0.86 -5.32
C ASN A 271 4.51 1.79 -6.19
N LEU A 272 3.83 1.21 -7.18
CA LEU A 272 2.78 1.91 -7.90
C LEU A 272 1.55 2.09 -7.01
N ALA A 273 0.99 3.27 -7.02
CA ALA A 273 -0.24 3.55 -6.29
C ALA A 273 -1.47 3.20 -7.14
N ALA A 274 -2.55 2.75 -6.49
CA ALA A 274 -3.83 2.54 -7.14
C ALA A 274 -4.79 3.71 -6.89
N ILE A 275 -5.10 4.00 -5.63
CA ILE A 275 -6.10 5.02 -5.25
C ILE A 275 -5.66 6.42 -5.69
N THR A 276 -4.43 6.80 -5.36
CA THR A 276 -3.90 8.12 -5.71
C THR A 276 -3.61 8.26 -7.20
N ALA A 277 -3.27 7.15 -7.89
CA ALA A 277 -3.17 7.12 -9.33
C ALA A 277 -4.53 7.37 -10.01
N ALA A 278 -5.61 6.80 -9.49
CA ALA A 278 -6.97 7.05 -10.02
C ALA A 278 -7.35 8.55 -10.00
N ILE A 279 -6.92 9.30 -8.98
CA ILE A 279 -7.12 10.76 -8.90
C ILE A 279 -6.35 11.47 -10.02
N CYS A 280 -5.11 11.07 -10.29
CA CYS A 280 -4.25 11.70 -11.29
C CYS A 280 -4.56 11.27 -12.73
N THR A 281 -5.21 10.11 -12.93
CA THR A 281 -5.62 9.61 -14.26
C THR A 281 -6.99 10.12 -14.71
N GLY A 282 -7.80 10.66 -13.79
CA GLY A 282 -9.16 11.15 -14.05
C GLY A 282 -9.19 12.44 -14.89
N GLU A 283 -10.36 12.73 -15.49
CA GLU A 283 -10.61 13.96 -16.27
C GLU A 283 -10.48 15.23 -15.44
N GLU A 284 -10.73 15.13 -14.14
CA GLU A 284 -10.58 16.23 -13.19
C GLU A 284 -9.12 16.67 -12.99
N ALA A 285 -8.14 15.75 -13.24
CA ALA A 285 -6.73 16.12 -13.23
C ALA A 285 -6.37 16.99 -14.43
N HIS A 286 -6.87 16.63 -15.61
CA HIS A 286 -6.78 17.45 -16.82
C HIS A 286 -7.77 16.92 -17.88
N PRO A 287 -8.50 17.80 -18.60
CA PRO A 287 -9.37 17.40 -19.72
C PRO A 287 -8.60 16.64 -20.81
N ASP A 288 -7.43 17.18 -21.19
CA ASP A 288 -6.53 16.55 -22.14
C ASP A 288 -5.78 15.39 -21.45
N ARG A 289 -6.02 14.17 -21.93
CA ARG A 289 -5.42 12.94 -21.44
C ARG A 289 -3.88 12.97 -21.49
N ASP A 290 -3.31 13.53 -22.55
CA ASP A 290 -1.86 13.57 -22.77
C ASP A 290 -1.14 14.52 -21.79
N ARG A 291 -1.89 15.31 -21.03
CA ARG A 291 -1.38 16.23 -20.02
C ARG A 291 -1.64 15.77 -18.57
N ARG A 292 -2.40 14.70 -18.36
CA ARG A 292 -2.70 14.19 -17.00
C ARG A 292 -1.45 13.73 -16.24
N TYR A 293 -0.37 13.37 -16.95
CA TYR A 293 0.90 13.05 -16.31
C TYR A 293 1.45 14.18 -15.44
N LEU A 294 1.09 15.44 -15.72
CA LEU A 294 1.48 16.59 -14.90
C LEU A 294 0.93 16.51 -13.47
N ALA A 295 -0.23 15.88 -13.27
CA ALA A 295 -0.76 15.68 -11.92
C ALA A 295 0.14 14.74 -11.11
N ALA A 296 0.67 13.68 -11.71
CA ALA A 296 1.62 12.80 -11.05
C ALA A 296 2.99 13.46 -10.83
N VAL A 297 3.42 14.32 -11.72
CA VAL A 297 4.63 15.16 -11.52
C VAL A 297 4.45 16.07 -10.30
N TRP A 298 3.31 16.75 -10.20
CA TRP A 298 3.01 17.60 -9.04
C TRP A 298 2.84 16.80 -7.75
N ALA A 299 2.25 15.59 -7.83
CA ALA A 299 2.24 14.67 -6.68
C ALA A 299 3.67 14.37 -6.21
N GLY A 300 4.60 14.11 -7.12
CA GLY A 300 6.02 13.93 -6.76
C GLY A 300 6.63 15.15 -6.08
N VAL A 301 6.34 16.37 -6.56
CA VAL A 301 6.79 17.61 -5.90
C VAL A 301 6.23 17.74 -4.49
N PHE A 302 4.94 17.44 -4.29
CA PHE A 302 4.33 17.51 -2.96
C PHE A 302 4.84 16.40 -2.03
N TYR A 303 5.13 15.19 -2.53
CA TYR A 303 5.80 14.15 -1.74
C TYR A 303 7.20 14.59 -1.30
N LEU A 304 7.95 15.29 -2.15
CA LEU A 304 9.23 15.88 -1.76
C LEU A 304 9.07 16.90 -0.62
N CYS A 305 8.07 17.79 -0.73
CA CYS A 305 7.76 18.74 0.34
C CYS A 305 7.43 18.03 1.66
N VAL A 306 6.59 16.98 1.62
CA VAL A 306 6.25 16.18 2.80
C VAL A 306 7.50 15.51 3.37
N GLY A 307 8.37 14.97 2.53
CA GLY A 307 9.64 14.37 2.96
C GLY A 307 10.57 15.37 3.61
N LEU A 308 10.78 16.53 2.99
CA LEU A 308 11.61 17.61 3.55
C LEU A 308 11.08 18.12 4.90
N LEU A 309 9.76 18.15 5.06
CA LEU A 309 9.09 18.50 6.32
C LEU A 309 8.89 17.27 7.24
N GLY A 310 9.56 16.16 6.99
CA GLY A 310 9.40 14.91 7.72
C GLY A 310 9.59 15.06 9.24
N ALA A 311 10.52 15.91 9.68
CA ALA A 311 10.71 16.23 11.10
C ALA A 311 9.48 16.95 11.70
N THR A 312 8.89 17.89 10.96
CA THR A 312 7.65 18.58 11.36
C THR A 312 6.47 17.59 11.42
N VAL A 313 6.33 16.74 10.39
CA VAL A 313 5.29 15.69 10.35
C VAL A 313 5.46 14.72 11.52
N ALA A 314 6.68 14.25 11.79
CA ALA A 314 6.97 13.37 12.92
C ALA A 314 6.64 14.03 14.27
N SER A 315 7.01 15.31 14.46
CA SER A 315 6.69 16.05 15.68
C SER A 315 5.19 16.27 15.85
N LEU A 316 4.46 16.53 14.75
CA LEU A 316 3.02 16.68 14.76
C LEU A 316 2.32 15.36 15.17
N LEU A 317 2.71 14.24 14.58
CA LEU A 317 2.16 12.92 14.94
C LEU A 317 2.45 12.57 16.42
N THR A 318 3.62 12.96 16.93
CA THR A 318 3.96 12.77 18.35
C THR A 318 3.14 13.69 19.28
N ALA A 319 2.76 14.86 18.80
CA ALA A 319 1.94 15.83 19.53
C ALA A 319 0.44 15.47 19.55
N MET A 320 0.00 14.59 18.62
CA MET A 320 -1.39 14.16 18.52
C MET A 320 -1.75 13.18 19.64
N PRO A 321 -2.99 13.22 20.15
CA PRO A 321 -3.51 12.21 21.09
C PRO A 321 -3.43 10.81 20.47
N HIS A 322 -2.99 9.82 21.27
CA HIS A 322 -2.80 8.44 20.80
C HIS A 322 -4.07 7.83 20.18
N ALA A 323 -5.25 8.14 20.76
CA ALA A 323 -6.54 7.72 20.25
C ALA A 323 -6.81 8.22 18.82
N LEU A 324 -6.44 9.47 18.53
CA LEU A 324 -6.57 10.06 17.18
C LEU A 324 -5.70 9.32 16.18
N VAL A 325 -4.44 9.03 16.54
CA VAL A 325 -3.47 8.31 15.68
C VAL A 325 -3.98 6.89 15.38
N LEU A 326 -4.45 6.14 16.38
CA LEU A 326 -4.98 4.79 16.21
C LEU A 326 -6.27 4.79 15.37
N ALA A 327 -7.18 5.73 15.65
CA ALA A 327 -8.44 5.82 14.91
C ALA A 327 -8.22 6.14 13.44
N ILE A 328 -7.36 7.10 13.11
CA ILE A 328 -7.09 7.47 11.71
C ILE A 328 -6.36 6.34 10.96
N ALA A 329 -5.45 5.62 11.62
CA ALA A 329 -4.79 4.46 11.05
C ALA A 329 -5.79 3.35 10.71
N GLY A 330 -6.70 3.02 11.63
CA GLY A 330 -7.75 2.03 11.41
C GLY A 330 -8.72 2.45 10.30
N ILE A 331 -9.21 3.69 10.34
CA ILE A 331 -10.13 4.26 9.33
C ILE A 331 -9.50 4.25 7.93
N GLY A 332 -8.24 4.66 7.81
CA GLY A 332 -7.52 4.69 6.54
C GLY A 332 -7.38 3.30 5.87
N LEU A 333 -7.46 2.24 6.66
CA LEU A 333 -7.30 0.85 6.19
C LEU A 333 -8.63 0.12 5.95
N LEU A 334 -9.78 0.63 6.39
CA LEU A 334 -11.07 -0.06 6.27
C LEU A 334 -11.40 -0.46 4.83
N ALA A 335 -11.20 0.44 3.88
CA ALA A 335 -11.44 0.14 2.46
C ALA A 335 -10.48 -0.94 1.92
N THR A 336 -9.24 -0.94 2.38
CA THR A 336 -8.24 -1.95 2.00
C THR A 336 -8.58 -3.31 2.61
N ILE A 337 -9.04 -3.35 3.85
CA ILE A 337 -9.51 -4.59 4.51
C ILE A 337 -10.71 -5.16 3.73
N GLU A 338 -11.69 -4.32 3.42
CA GLU A 338 -12.89 -4.70 2.65
C GLU A 338 -12.52 -5.31 1.29
N SER A 339 -11.72 -4.61 0.50
CA SER A 339 -11.31 -5.08 -0.83
C SER A 339 -10.44 -6.33 -0.77
N SER A 340 -9.58 -6.45 0.24
CA SER A 340 -8.74 -7.63 0.44
C SER A 340 -9.55 -8.85 0.81
N LEU A 341 -10.53 -8.74 1.72
CA LEU A 341 -11.44 -9.83 2.07
C LEU A 341 -12.30 -10.23 0.89
N SER A 342 -12.86 -9.26 0.15
CA SER A 342 -13.64 -9.52 -1.06
C SER A 342 -12.82 -10.29 -2.10
N THR A 343 -11.58 -9.88 -2.36
CA THR A 343 -10.68 -10.55 -3.31
C THR A 343 -10.26 -11.94 -2.82
N ALA A 344 -9.99 -12.09 -1.51
CA ALA A 344 -9.60 -13.37 -0.92
C ALA A 344 -10.69 -14.44 -1.03
N LEU A 345 -11.95 -14.03 -0.96
CA LEU A 345 -13.11 -14.93 -0.95
C LEU A 345 -13.86 -15.01 -2.29
N ALA A 346 -13.39 -14.30 -3.33
CA ALA A 346 -14.07 -14.25 -4.62
C ALA A 346 -14.10 -15.62 -5.34
N ASP A 347 -13.03 -16.40 -5.23
CA ASP A 347 -12.92 -17.70 -5.89
C ASP A 347 -13.20 -18.83 -4.89
N LYS A 348 -14.33 -19.53 -5.09
CA LYS A 348 -14.76 -20.67 -4.27
C LYS A 348 -13.71 -21.77 -4.20
N SER A 349 -12.91 -21.92 -5.23
CA SER A 349 -11.91 -22.99 -5.30
C SER A 349 -10.72 -22.78 -4.37
N SER A 350 -10.45 -21.54 -3.97
CA SER A 350 -9.33 -21.14 -3.13
C SER A 350 -9.76 -20.59 -1.76
N GLN A 351 -11.07 -20.54 -1.47
CA GLN A 351 -11.61 -19.96 -0.23
C GLN A 351 -11.01 -20.60 1.03
N GLU A 352 -10.90 -21.94 1.08
CA GLU A 352 -10.33 -22.63 2.23
C GLU A 352 -8.88 -22.20 2.48
N ALA A 353 -8.06 -22.20 1.43
CA ALA A 353 -6.67 -21.77 1.51
C ALA A 353 -6.55 -20.28 1.90
N ALA A 354 -7.45 -19.43 1.39
CA ALA A 354 -7.50 -18.02 1.74
C ALA A 354 -7.87 -17.81 3.22
N VAL A 355 -8.87 -18.53 3.74
CA VAL A 355 -9.26 -18.47 5.15
C VAL A 355 -8.12 -18.92 6.07
N VAL A 356 -7.44 -20.03 5.72
CA VAL A 356 -6.27 -20.51 6.48
C VAL A 356 -5.16 -19.46 6.47
N THR A 357 -4.83 -18.87 5.30
CA THR A 357 -3.86 -17.78 5.19
C THR A 357 -4.23 -16.59 6.08
N PHE A 358 -5.50 -16.15 6.01
CA PHE A 358 -6.01 -15.03 6.80
C PHE A 358 -5.88 -15.28 8.30
N LEU A 359 -6.40 -16.42 8.79
CA LEU A 359 -6.40 -16.73 10.21
C LEU A 359 -4.98 -16.93 10.76
N ALA A 360 -4.12 -17.66 10.05
CA ALA A 360 -2.74 -17.87 10.46
C ALA A 360 -1.96 -16.53 10.50
N THR A 361 -2.19 -15.64 9.53
CA THR A 361 -1.58 -14.31 9.53
C THR A 361 -2.11 -13.44 10.67
N ALA A 362 -3.43 -13.41 10.85
CA ALA A 362 -4.11 -12.61 11.88
C ALA A 362 -3.76 -13.05 13.31
N SER A 363 -3.41 -14.33 13.50
CA SER A 363 -3.02 -14.87 14.81
C SER A 363 -1.80 -14.21 15.42
N GLY A 364 -0.92 -13.61 14.58
CA GLY A 364 0.34 -13.02 15.04
C GLY A 364 1.37 -14.06 15.52
N VAL A 365 1.17 -15.36 15.24
CA VAL A 365 2.06 -16.43 15.69
C VAL A 365 3.48 -16.24 15.12
N THR A 366 4.47 -16.41 15.97
CA THR A 366 5.89 -16.41 15.57
C THR A 366 6.47 -17.78 15.86
N LEU A 367 6.95 -18.48 14.83
CA LEU A 367 7.58 -19.78 14.95
C LEU A 367 9.01 -19.70 14.41
N LEU A 368 9.97 -20.24 15.14
CA LEU A 368 11.39 -20.25 14.77
C LEU A 368 11.99 -18.85 14.54
N GLY A 369 11.41 -17.82 15.17
CA GLY A 369 11.78 -16.41 14.96
C GLY A 369 11.26 -15.80 13.65
N ILE A 370 10.35 -16.48 12.94
CA ILE A 370 9.72 -16.02 11.69
C ILE A 370 8.27 -15.63 11.98
N GLY A 371 7.86 -14.43 11.56
CA GLY A 371 6.55 -13.86 11.84
C GLY A 371 5.38 -14.52 11.09
N SER A 372 4.16 -14.29 11.59
CA SER A 372 2.92 -14.92 11.14
C SER A 372 2.60 -14.70 9.66
N ALA A 373 3.04 -13.62 9.05
CA ALA A 373 2.81 -13.33 7.64
C ALA A 373 3.45 -14.41 6.72
N PHE A 374 4.67 -14.85 7.05
CA PHE A 374 5.32 -15.93 6.32
C PHE A 374 4.58 -17.27 6.51
N TRP A 375 4.27 -17.62 7.76
CA TRP A 375 3.59 -18.88 8.09
C TRP A 375 2.16 -18.91 7.54
N GLY A 376 1.46 -17.79 7.53
CA GLY A 376 0.15 -17.67 6.92
C GLY A 376 0.17 -17.95 5.42
N LEU A 377 1.12 -17.37 4.69
CA LEU A 377 1.27 -17.62 3.27
C LEU A 377 1.64 -19.08 3.00
N LEU A 378 2.58 -19.66 3.78
CA LEU A 378 3.01 -21.03 3.65
C LEU A 378 1.85 -22.00 3.92
N ALA A 379 1.09 -21.81 5.00
CA ALA A 379 -0.07 -22.62 5.33
C ALA A 379 -1.12 -22.59 4.23
N GLY A 380 -1.41 -21.39 3.67
CA GLY A 380 -2.33 -21.25 2.56
C GLY A 380 -1.86 -21.95 1.29
N LEU A 381 -0.57 -21.86 0.96
CA LEU A 381 -0.01 -22.57 -0.19
C LEU A 381 -0.12 -24.09 -0.01
N ILE A 382 0.22 -24.62 1.17
CA ILE A 382 0.06 -26.05 1.51
C ILE A 382 -1.40 -26.46 1.34
N THR A 383 -2.34 -25.70 1.91
CA THR A 383 -3.79 -25.96 1.79
C THR A 383 -4.23 -25.98 0.32
N SER A 384 -3.75 -25.02 -0.48
CA SER A 384 -4.06 -24.94 -1.91
C SER A 384 -3.56 -26.17 -2.68
N VAL A 385 -2.34 -26.65 -2.38
CA VAL A 385 -1.77 -27.86 -2.99
C VAL A 385 -2.59 -29.09 -2.59
N ILE A 386 -2.91 -29.26 -1.32
CA ILE A 386 -3.72 -30.39 -0.83
C ILE A 386 -5.11 -30.40 -1.49
N ALA A 387 -5.77 -29.24 -1.58
CA ALA A 387 -7.06 -29.10 -2.22
C ALA A 387 -7.01 -29.46 -3.73
N SER A 388 -5.90 -29.16 -4.41
CA SER A 388 -5.71 -29.54 -5.82
C SER A 388 -5.56 -31.06 -6.03
N LEU A 389 -4.89 -31.74 -5.10
CA LEU A 389 -4.74 -33.21 -5.16
C LEU A 389 -6.09 -33.94 -5.01
N GLY A 390 -7.00 -33.40 -4.17
CA GLY A 390 -8.34 -33.94 -3.97
C GLY A 390 -9.27 -33.79 -5.20
N ARG A 391 -9.00 -32.79 -6.06
CA ARG A 391 -9.80 -32.54 -7.28
C ARG A 391 -9.37 -33.43 -8.45
N ALA A 392 -8.09 -33.67 -8.61
CA ALA A 392 -7.59 -34.58 -9.66
C ALA A 392 -8.15 -35.99 -9.57
N GLY A 393 -8.63 -36.41 -8.38
CA GLY A 393 -9.29 -37.69 -8.17
C GLY A 393 -10.82 -37.69 -8.37
N ARG A 394 -11.44 -36.51 -8.66
CA ARG A 394 -12.90 -36.34 -8.79
C ARG A 394 -13.38 -35.92 -10.18
N GLU A 395 -12.52 -35.79 -11.15
CA GLU A 395 -12.97 -35.58 -12.53
C GLU A 395 -13.60 -36.89 -13.02
N THR A 396 -14.93 -36.95 -12.88
CA THR A 396 -15.75 -37.94 -13.57
C THR A 396 -15.52 -37.73 -15.06
N PRO A 397 -15.20 -38.77 -15.85
CA PRO A 397 -15.08 -38.64 -17.30
C PRO A 397 -16.36 -37.99 -17.86
N ALA A 398 -16.20 -37.02 -18.73
CA ALA A 398 -17.34 -36.41 -19.40
C ALA A 398 -18.22 -37.54 -20.00
N PRO A 399 -19.55 -37.49 -19.86
CA PRO A 399 -20.42 -38.48 -20.51
C PRO A 399 -20.09 -38.47 -22.00
N PRO A 400 -20.07 -39.70 -22.63
CA PRO A 400 -19.79 -39.77 -24.05
C PRO A 400 -20.75 -38.88 -24.82
N PRO A 401 -20.28 -38.25 -25.90
CA PRO A 401 -21.16 -37.39 -26.71
C PRO A 401 -22.40 -38.19 -27.12
N ALA A 402 -23.57 -37.54 -27.01
CA ALA A 402 -24.83 -38.15 -27.43
C ALA A 402 -24.66 -38.63 -28.87
N PRO A 403 -25.17 -39.85 -29.19
CA PRO A 403 -25.08 -40.39 -30.55
C PRO A 403 -25.72 -39.39 -31.52
N GLU A 404 -25.00 -39.08 -32.61
CA GLU A 404 -25.52 -38.21 -33.66
C GLU A 404 -26.87 -38.80 -34.13
N PRO A 405 -27.92 -37.97 -34.30
CA PRO A 405 -29.19 -38.41 -34.78
C PRO A 405 -29.01 -39.10 -36.15
N SER A 406 -29.53 -40.30 -36.28
CA SER A 406 -29.38 -41.10 -37.51
C SER A 406 -30.01 -40.33 -38.70
N PRO A 407 -29.49 -40.48 -39.92
CA PRO A 407 -30.02 -39.79 -41.11
C PRO A 407 -31.47 -40.09 -41.41
N ARG A 408 -32.14 -41.01 -40.71
CA ARG A 408 -33.53 -41.35 -40.80
C ARG A 408 -34.48 -40.43 -40.02
N GLU A 409 -33.98 -39.74 -38.96
CA GLU A 409 -34.79 -38.82 -38.13
C GLU A 409 -34.90 -37.42 -38.75
N LEU A 410 -34.13 -37.11 -39.78
CA LEU A 410 -34.16 -35.86 -40.52
C LEU A 410 -35.14 -35.84 -41.70
N ARG A 411 -35.97 -36.89 -41.87
CA ARG A 411 -37.00 -36.95 -42.91
C ARG A 411 -38.35 -37.20 -42.27
N LEU A 412 -38.97 -36.13 -41.77
CA LEU A 412 -40.42 -36.06 -41.65
C LEU A 412 -40.88 -34.73 -42.27
N PRO A 413 -42.01 -34.81 -43.01
CA PRO A 413 -42.47 -33.77 -43.93
C PRO A 413 -42.91 -32.48 -43.28
#